data_9ccec20c18c800019cbffde2388354fc
#
_entry.id   9ccec20c18c800019cbffde2388354fc
#
_cell.length_a   1.000
_cell.length_b   1.000
_cell.length_c   1.000
_cell.angle_alpha   90.00
_cell.angle_beta   90.00
_cell.angle_gamma   90.00
#
_symmetry.space_group_name_H-M   'P 1'
#
loop_
_entity.id
_entity.type
_entity.pdbx_description
1 polymer ?
#
loop_
_entity_poly.entity_id
_entity_poly.type
_entity_poly.pdbx_seq_one_letter_code
_entity_poly.pdbx_strand_id
1 'polypeptide(L)'
;MRFGLPDSAIRQLGEVFSRHPKIERAVLYGSRAKGTAKNGSDIDLTLVGADIDLGELARISGEIDDLTIPYSVDLSVYSQIENPKLTEHIERVGVNFYVRGATRGKSAGSVG
;
A
#
# COMPACT_ATOMS: atom_id res chain seq x y z
N MET A 1 -6.17 -11.29 -10.75
CA MET A 1 -6.33 -11.13 -9.28
C MET A 1 -4.97 -11.26 -8.62
N ARG A 2 -4.62 -10.34 -7.76
CA ARG A 2 -3.34 -10.35 -7.03
C ARG A 2 -3.62 -10.14 -5.55
N PHE A 3 -2.84 -10.79 -4.69
CA PHE A 3 -2.94 -10.65 -3.23
C PHE A 3 -4.33 -11.07 -2.71
N GLY A 4 -5.06 -11.90 -3.46
CA GLY A 4 -6.42 -12.24 -3.11
C GLY A 4 -7.41 -11.10 -3.31
N LEU A 5 -7.06 -10.09 -4.12
CA LEU A 5 -7.88 -8.92 -4.37
C LEU A 5 -8.22 -8.81 -5.86
N PRO A 6 -9.44 -8.37 -6.19
CA PRO A 6 -9.77 -8.11 -7.59
C PRO A 6 -8.98 -6.91 -8.12
N ASP A 7 -8.77 -6.89 -9.43
CA ASP A 7 -8.01 -5.81 -10.06
C ASP A 7 -8.63 -4.44 -9.80
N SER A 8 -9.96 -4.37 -9.69
CA SER A 8 -10.63 -3.11 -9.43
C SER A 8 -10.25 -2.52 -8.07
N ALA A 9 -10.10 -3.37 -7.05
CA ALA A 9 -9.69 -2.90 -5.73
C ALA A 9 -8.26 -2.39 -5.77
N ILE A 10 -7.37 -3.13 -6.43
CA ILE A 10 -5.97 -2.72 -6.57
C ILE A 10 -5.88 -1.39 -7.30
N ARG A 11 -6.65 -1.23 -8.38
CA ARG A 11 -6.64 0.00 -9.16
C ARG A 11 -7.15 1.19 -8.35
N GLN A 12 -8.26 1.01 -7.63
CA GLN A 12 -8.83 2.11 -6.83
C GLN A 12 -7.86 2.58 -5.75
N LEU A 13 -7.22 1.65 -5.06
CA LEU A 13 -6.22 2.00 -4.05
C LEU A 13 -5.02 2.70 -4.68
N GLY A 14 -4.57 2.19 -5.82
CA GLY A 14 -3.45 2.80 -6.54
C GLY A 14 -3.75 4.23 -6.98
N GLU A 15 -5.00 4.49 -7.39
CA GLU A 15 -5.40 5.84 -7.78
C GLU A 15 -5.35 6.80 -6.59
N VAL A 16 -5.78 6.34 -5.41
CA VAL A 16 -5.67 7.17 -4.21
C VAL A 16 -4.21 7.52 -3.96
N PHE A 17 -3.33 6.52 -3.96
CA PHE A 17 -1.92 6.76 -3.68
C PHE A 17 -1.28 7.69 -4.72
N SER A 18 -1.69 7.57 -5.96
CA SER A 18 -1.10 8.39 -7.03
C SER A 18 -1.42 9.88 -6.88
N ARG A 19 -2.48 10.22 -6.16
CA ARG A 19 -2.86 11.60 -5.92
C ARG A 19 -2.05 12.26 -4.80
N HIS A 20 -1.24 11.49 -4.09
CA HIS A 20 -0.43 11.99 -2.97
C HIS A 20 1.05 11.87 -3.34
N PRO A 21 1.66 12.94 -3.86
CA PRO A 21 3.02 12.84 -4.39
C PRO A 21 4.09 12.49 -3.38
N LYS A 22 3.82 12.66 -2.09
CA LYS A 22 4.78 12.26 -1.05
C LYS A 22 4.90 10.76 -0.91
N ILE A 23 3.92 9.99 -1.40
CA ILE A 23 3.99 8.53 -1.35
C ILE A 23 4.90 8.04 -2.47
N GLU A 24 6.02 7.44 -2.11
CA GLU A 24 6.92 6.82 -3.08
C GLU A 24 6.47 5.41 -3.40
N ARG A 25 6.02 4.70 -2.40
CA ARG A 25 5.46 3.36 -2.60
C ARG A 25 4.59 2.97 -1.42
N ALA A 26 3.74 1.98 -1.66
CA ALA A 26 2.95 1.35 -0.62
C ALA A 26 3.34 -0.12 -0.57
N VAL A 27 3.65 -0.62 0.61
CA VAL A 27 4.12 -1.99 0.81
C VAL A 27 3.03 -2.79 1.51
N LEU A 28 2.66 -3.90 0.87
CA LEU A 28 1.69 -4.84 1.44
C LEU A 28 2.45 -5.85 2.29
N TYR A 29 1.92 -6.12 3.48
CA TYR A 29 2.50 -7.12 4.37
C TYR A 29 1.38 -7.94 5.01
N GLY A 30 1.72 -8.78 5.97
CA GLY A 30 0.73 -9.61 6.63
C GLY A 30 0.29 -10.80 5.78
N SER A 31 -0.93 -11.29 6.03
CA SER A 31 -1.37 -12.54 5.42
C SER A 31 -1.52 -12.46 3.91
N ARG A 32 -1.92 -11.31 3.37
CA ARG A 32 -2.08 -11.18 1.91
C ARG A 32 -0.75 -11.22 1.19
N ALA A 33 0.29 -10.65 1.80
CA ALA A 33 1.64 -10.72 1.23
C ALA A 33 2.18 -12.14 1.27
N LYS A 34 1.84 -12.88 2.33
CA LYS A 34 2.31 -14.26 2.51
C LYS A 34 1.49 -15.27 1.73
N GLY A 35 0.37 -14.85 1.14
CA GLY A 35 -0.49 -15.76 0.40
C GLY A 35 -1.38 -16.62 1.29
N THR A 36 -1.50 -16.29 2.58
CA THR A 36 -2.30 -17.06 3.53
C THR A 36 -3.62 -16.37 3.90
N ALA A 37 -3.95 -15.27 3.22
CA ALA A 37 -5.16 -14.51 3.52
C ALA A 37 -6.40 -15.31 3.21
N LYS A 38 -7.42 -15.13 4.05
CA LYS A 38 -8.74 -15.68 3.83
C LYS A 38 -9.64 -14.58 3.29
N ASN A 39 -10.82 -14.98 2.79
CA ASN A 39 -11.82 -14.01 2.38
C ASN A 39 -12.12 -13.07 3.53
N GLY A 40 -12.12 -11.79 3.25
CA GLY A 40 -12.41 -10.79 4.27
C GLY A 40 -11.22 -10.38 5.12
N SER A 41 -10.02 -10.93 4.86
CA SER A 41 -8.82 -10.48 5.57
C SER A 41 -8.55 -9.01 5.27
N ASP A 42 -8.07 -8.28 6.28
CA ASP A 42 -7.70 -6.88 6.11
C ASP A 42 -6.54 -6.74 5.14
N ILE A 43 -6.47 -5.56 4.54
CA ILE A 43 -5.34 -5.20 3.68
C ILE A 43 -4.37 -4.39 4.53
N ASP A 44 -3.20 -4.94 4.78
CA ASP A 44 -2.18 -4.30 5.62
C ASP A 44 -1.18 -3.59 4.71
N LEU A 45 -1.20 -2.26 4.72
CA LEU A 45 -0.34 -1.44 3.88
C LEU A 45 0.44 -0.44 4.72
N THR A 46 1.71 -0.25 4.39
CA THR A 46 2.50 0.81 4.98
C THR A 46 3.06 1.69 3.87
N LEU A 47 3.02 2.99 4.09
CA LEU A 47 3.44 3.98 3.10
C LEU A 47 4.89 4.36 3.32
N VAL A 48 5.65 4.39 2.23
CA VAL A 48 7.05 4.80 2.24
C VAL A 48 7.15 6.11 1.47
N GLY A 49 7.76 7.10 2.09
CA GLY A 49 7.95 8.39 1.46
C GLY A 49 8.41 9.40 2.50
N ALA A 50 9.01 10.49 2.02
CA ALA A 50 9.46 11.56 2.89
C ALA A 50 8.28 12.46 3.28
N ASP A 51 8.28 12.92 4.53
CA ASP A 51 7.35 13.95 4.99
C ASP A 51 5.87 13.57 4.97
N ILE A 52 5.57 12.29 5.07
CA ILE A 52 4.18 11.86 5.23
C ILE A 52 3.85 11.98 6.72
N ASP A 53 3.10 13.00 7.08
CA ASP A 53 2.72 13.21 8.47
C ASP A 53 1.36 12.61 8.78
N LEU A 54 0.93 12.73 10.02
CA LEU A 54 -0.35 12.15 10.47
C LEU A 54 -1.54 12.80 9.76
N GLY A 55 -1.44 14.10 9.44
CA GLY A 55 -2.50 14.77 8.70
C GLY A 55 -2.66 14.21 7.30
N GLU A 56 -1.54 13.97 6.61
CA GLU A 56 -1.57 13.36 5.29
C GLU A 56 -2.14 11.95 5.38
N LEU A 57 -1.70 11.18 6.38
CA LEU A 57 -2.19 9.81 6.58
C LEU A 57 -3.71 9.80 6.79
N ALA A 58 -4.22 10.75 7.58
CA ALA A 58 -5.66 10.85 7.84
C ALA A 58 -6.44 11.15 6.56
N ARG A 59 -5.90 12.03 5.71
CA ARG A 59 -6.55 12.35 4.43
C ARG A 59 -6.58 11.14 3.52
N ILE A 60 -5.46 10.42 3.44
CA ILE A 60 -5.38 9.21 2.60
C ILE A 60 -6.37 8.16 3.10
N SER A 61 -6.41 7.93 4.41
CA SER A 61 -7.35 6.97 4.99
C SER A 61 -8.80 7.35 4.70
N GLY A 62 -9.12 8.65 4.78
CA GLY A 62 -10.47 9.11 4.45
C GLY A 62 -10.84 8.86 3.00
N GLU A 63 -9.89 9.07 2.09
CA GLU A 63 -10.15 8.80 0.67
C GLU A 63 -10.35 7.30 0.43
N ILE A 64 -9.59 6.47 1.13
CA ILE A 64 -9.78 5.02 1.02
C ILE A 64 -11.14 4.60 1.55
N ASP A 65 -11.58 5.19 2.66
CA ASP A 65 -12.88 4.87 3.23
C ASP A 65 -14.03 5.22 2.27
N ASP A 66 -13.81 6.18 1.37
CA ASP A 66 -14.82 6.56 0.39
C ASP A 66 -14.86 5.63 -0.83
N LEU A 67 -13.93 4.70 -0.94
CA LEU A 67 -13.92 3.75 -2.05
C LEU A 67 -15.00 2.70 -1.90
N THR A 68 -15.41 2.13 -3.04
CA THR A 68 -16.42 1.08 -3.04
C THR A 68 -15.78 -0.30 -3.05
N ILE A 69 -14.91 -0.56 -2.07
CA ILE A 69 -14.27 -1.86 -1.92
C ILE A 69 -14.72 -2.49 -0.60
N PRO A 70 -14.99 -3.80 -0.59
CA PRO A 70 -15.50 -4.48 0.61
C PRO A 70 -14.38 -4.96 1.52
N TYR A 71 -13.32 -4.18 1.67
CA TYR A 71 -12.15 -4.56 2.47
C TYR A 71 -11.78 -3.43 3.40
N SER A 72 -11.36 -3.78 4.60
CA SER A 72 -10.78 -2.82 5.54
C SER A 72 -9.29 -2.69 5.23
N VAL A 73 -8.78 -1.48 5.26
CA VAL A 73 -7.37 -1.21 5.01
C VAL A 73 -6.74 -0.67 6.30
N ASP A 74 -5.70 -1.36 6.76
CA ASP A 74 -4.89 -0.93 7.88
C ASP A 74 -3.69 -0.18 7.31
N LEU A 75 -3.68 1.13 7.46
CA LEU A 75 -2.70 1.99 6.82
C LEU A 75 -1.78 2.62 7.84
N SER A 76 -0.48 2.60 7.56
CA SER A 76 0.52 3.21 8.43
C SER A 76 1.57 3.90 7.58
N VAL A 77 2.45 4.66 8.24
CA VAL A 77 3.62 5.28 7.60
C VAL A 77 4.84 4.54 8.13
N TYR A 78 5.60 3.95 7.23
CA TYR A 78 6.71 3.06 7.60
C TYR A 78 7.71 3.75 8.54
N SER A 79 8.06 5.00 8.24
CA SER A 79 9.05 5.73 9.05
C SER A 79 8.55 6.04 10.46
N GLN A 80 7.25 5.91 10.72
CA GLN A 80 6.66 6.20 12.03
C GLN A 80 6.37 4.94 12.84
N ILE A 81 6.66 3.76 12.28
CA ILE A 81 6.48 2.51 13.02
C ILE A 81 7.61 2.39 14.03
N GLU A 82 7.23 2.25 15.30
CA GLU A 82 8.20 2.15 16.38
C GLU A 82 8.51 0.72 16.79
N ASN A 83 7.64 -0.22 16.45
CA ASN A 83 7.81 -1.62 16.83
C ASN A 83 8.81 -2.31 15.90
N PRO A 84 10.00 -2.67 16.38
CA PRO A 84 11.02 -3.27 15.51
C PRO A 84 10.62 -4.65 14.97
N LYS A 85 9.76 -5.36 15.68
CA LYS A 85 9.29 -6.66 15.18
C LYS A 85 8.39 -6.47 13.97
N LEU A 86 7.60 -5.40 13.95
CA LEU A 86 6.74 -5.11 12.82
C LEU A 86 7.56 -4.68 11.61
N THR A 87 8.55 -3.80 11.80
CA THR A 87 9.38 -3.37 10.67
C THR A 87 10.17 -4.55 10.11
N GLU A 88 10.67 -5.44 10.96
CA GLU A 88 11.36 -6.64 10.49
C GLU A 88 10.43 -7.53 9.68
N HIS A 89 9.20 -7.72 10.15
CA HIS A 89 8.20 -8.51 9.43
C HIS A 89 7.92 -7.91 8.05
N ILE A 90 7.75 -6.58 7.99
CA ILE A 90 7.50 -5.88 6.74
C ILE A 90 8.67 -6.06 5.78
N GLU A 91 9.90 -5.96 6.27
CA GLU A 91 11.08 -6.12 5.42
C GLU A 91 11.22 -7.55 4.91
N ARG A 92 10.79 -8.52 5.72
CA ARG A 92 10.93 -9.92 5.34
C ARG A 92 9.86 -10.38 4.36
N VAL A 93 8.61 -9.97 4.56
CA VAL A 93 7.50 -10.49 3.77
C VAL A 93 6.83 -9.43 2.89
N GLY A 94 7.19 -8.16 3.05
CA GLY A 94 6.53 -7.08 2.33
C GLY A 94 6.74 -7.17 0.82
N VAL A 95 5.68 -6.83 0.09
CA VAL A 95 5.76 -6.76 -1.37
C VAL A 95 5.24 -5.39 -1.80
N ASN A 96 5.78 -4.88 -2.89
CA ASN A 96 5.34 -3.59 -3.39
C ASN A 96 3.93 -3.72 -3.95
N PHE A 97 3.02 -2.97 -3.38
CA PHE A 97 1.65 -2.88 -3.84
C PHE A 97 1.48 -1.74 -4.84
N TYR A 98 2.14 -0.64 -4.58
CA TYR A 98 2.12 0.54 -5.43
C TYR A 98 3.52 1.16 -5.41
N VAL A 99 4.02 1.52 -6.60
CA VAL A 99 5.31 2.20 -6.73
C VAL A 99 5.12 3.37 -7.67
N ARG A 100 5.47 4.57 -7.22
CA ARG A 100 5.29 5.77 -8.01
C ARG A 100 6.15 5.71 -9.28
N GLY A 101 5.52 5.94 -10.41
CA GLY A 101 6.20 5.93 -11.69
C GLY A 101 6.42 4.56 -12.31
N ALA A 102 6.17 3.48 -11.55
CA ALA A 102 6.45 2.13 -12.05
C ALA A 102 5.55 1.73 -13.22
N THR A 103 4.35 2.29 -13.27
CA THR A 103 3.39 1.94 -14.33
C THR A 103 3.77 2.53 -15.68
N ARG A 104 4.73 3.39 -15.68
CA ARG A 104 5.15 4.03 -16.93
C ARG A 104 6.32 3.31 -17.56
N GLY A 105 6.64 2.55 -17.17
CA GLY A 105 7.54 1.97 -17.58
C GLY A 105 8.28 1.35 -18.20
N LYS A 106 7.66 1.70 -17.94
CA LYS A 106 7.97 1.43 -18.38
C LYS A 106 8.66 1.44 -18.78
N SER A 107 8.58 1.56 -18.78
CA SER A 107 9.10 1.81 -19.05
C SER A 107 9.89 1.75 -19.07
N ALA A 108 9.90 1.78 -19.08
CA ALA A 108 10.60 1.96 -19.01
C ALA A 108 11.35 1.73 -19.06
N GLY A 109 11.19 1.64 -19.09
CA GLY A 109 11.89 1.67 -19.09
C GLY A 109 12.62 1.50 -19.18
N SER A 110 12.58 1.54 -19.27
CA SER A 110 13.16 1.67 -19.31
C SER A 110 13.87 1.66 -19.24
N VAL A 111 13.96 1.61 -19.20
CA VAL A 111 14.50 1.87 -19.00
C VAL A 111 14.89 1.86 -18.71
N GLY A 112 14.85 1.75 -18.72
CA GLY A 112 15.15 1.91 -18.22
C GLY A 112 15.25 1.89 -18.14
#